data_b5686fe0341995c3352267c10e16de85
#
_entry.id   b5686fe0341995c3352267c10e16de85
#
_cell.length_a   1.000
_cell.length_b   1.000
_cell.length_c   1.000
_cell.angle_alpha   90.00
_cell.angle_beta   90.00
_cell.angle_gamma   90.00
#
_symmetry.space_group_name_H-M   'P 1'
#
loop_
_entity.id
_entity.type
_entity.pdbx_description
1 polymer ?
#
loop_
_entity_poly.entity_id
_entity_poly.type
_entity_poly.pdbx_seq_one_letter_code
_entity_poly.pdbx_strand_id
1 'polypeptide(L)'
;MQITPSIFKAYDIRGIVPSTIHEAMAEGLGKAFGTQALKEGQTTVAVGRDGRLSGPALSAALMRGLVAAGVQVLDVGLCTTPMLYFAANTLCASGIQVTGSHNPKDYNGFKMVMGGRAIYGDEILALRQMMLDETWVLQPGGSVRAVDVTAHYSARIVNDIHLARPMKIVIDSGNGVAGATAPGIFRALGCEVIELFSEVDGNFPNHHPDPSKLENLNDLIAALQTSGAELGLAFDGDGDRLGIVTRDGHNIYPDRQMQLFAQDVLSRVPGGTILFDVKCSQRLAPAIEQAGGQPLMFKTGHSLIKAKMKAIEAAGGKAPLGGEMSGHIFFKERWYGFDDGTYAGCRLLEILSRSPDGNAVLHALPTSFSTPELNVPCAEGEPHTVTQKLLDKAEASFSAPAKVSSIDGLRVDWPDGFGLIRASNTTPVLVLRFEGHTEAALHRIETEMLAMLRSVKPDAQFQASAH
;
A
#
# COMPACT_ATOMS: atom_id res chain seq x y z
N MET A 1 -30.38 -6.87 -4.64
CA MET A 1 -29.59 -6.82 -3.37
C MET A 1 -29.41 -5.37 -2.93
N GLN A 2 -29.48 -5.07 -1.61
CA GLN A 2 -29.19 -3.71 -1.13
C GLN A 2 -27.67 -3.51 -1.03
N ILE A 3 -27.13 -2.55 -1.76
CA ILE A 3 -25.70 -2.28 -1.82
C ILE A 3 -25.47 -0.77 -1.65
N THR A 4 -24.54 -0.41 -0.77
CA THR A 4 -24.12 0.98 -0.58
C THR A 4 -23.09 1.35 -1.65
N PRO A 5 -23.37 2.30 -2.57
CA PRO A 5 -22.44 2.61 -3.66
C PRO A 5 -21.07 3.10 -3.22
N SER A 6 -21.00 3.82 -2.10
CA SER A 6 -19.75 4.45 -1.60
C SER A 6 -18.69 3.47 -1.10
N ILE A 7 -19.01 2.17 -0.93
CA ILE A 7 -18.01 1.15 -0.55
C ILE A 7 -17.12 0.72 -1.71
N PHE A 8 -17.54 0.91 -2.97
CA PHE A 8 -16.77 0.57 -4.18
C PHE A 8 -15.82 1.71 -4.50
N LYS A 9 -14.59 1.59 -3.99
CA LYS A 9 -13.54 2.60 -4.15
C LYS A 9 -12.80 2.42 -5.47
N ALA A 10 -11.84 3.30 -5.75
CA ALA A 10 -11.10 3.28 -7.01
C ALA A 10 -10.31 1.97 -7.24
N TYR A 11 -9.88 1.28 -6.18
CA TYR A 11 -9.01 0.10 -6.28
C TYR A 11 -9.30 -1.02 -5.27
N ASP A 12 -10.34 -0.90 -4.46
CA ASP A 12 -10.83 -1.93 -3.54
C ASP A 12 -12.32 -1.73 -3.20
N ILE A 13 -12.86 -2.64 -2.41
CA ILE A 13 -14.16 -2.48 -1.76
C ILE A 13 -13.89 -2.30 -0.28
N ARG A 14 -14.43 -1.24 0.34
CA ARG A 14 -14.18 -0.93 1.74
C ARG A 14 -15.35 -0.23 2.40
N GLY A 15 -15.72 -0.66 3.62
CA GLY A 15 -16.83 -0.07 4.36
C GLY A 15 -16.90 -0.56 5.80
N ILE A 16 -17.93 -0.11 6.51
CA ILE A 16 -18.18 -0.39 7.93
C ILE A 16 -19.03 -1.65 8.07
N VAL A 17 -18.63 -2.53 8.96
CA VAL A 17 -19.36 -3.76 9.30
C VAL A 17 -20.22 -3.51 10.54
N PRO A 18 -21.49 -3.92 10.58
CA PRO A 18 -22.24 -4.59 9.49
C PRO A 18 -23.03 -3.64 8.59
N SER A 19 -22.90 -2.32 8.76
CA SER A 19 -23.81 -1.33 8.17
C SER A 19 -23.72 -1.25 6.64
N THR A 20 -22.51 -1.35 6.07
CA THR A 20 -22.30 -1.25 4.63
C THR A 20 -21.63 -2.48 4.03
N ILE A 21 -20.86 -3.21 4.83
CA ILE A 21 -20.28 -4.52 4.48
C ILE A 21 -20.90 -5.57 5.41
N HIS A 22 -21.51 -6.59 4.83
CA HIS A 22 -22.19 -7.67 5.55
C HIS A 22 -22.14 -8.97 4.74
N GLU A 23 -22.47 -10.10 5.37
CA GLU A 23 -22.35 -11.42 4.76
C GLU A 23 -23.11 -11.58 3.43
N ALA A 24 -24.33 -11.06 3.33
CA ALA A 24 -25.11 -11.16 2.09
C ALA A 24 -24.43 -10.40 0.92
N MET A 25 -23.78 -9.24 1.22
CA MET A 25 -22.98 -8.50 0.24
C MET A 25 -21.75 -9.29 -0.15
N ALA A 26 -21.02 -9.88 0.80
CA ALA A 26 -19.85 -10.71 0.54
C ALA A 26 -20.18 -11.94 -0.31
N GLU A 27 -21.31 -12.61 -0.04
CA GLU A 27 -21.78 -13.73 -0.85
C GLU A 27 -22.13 -13.29 -2.28
N GLY A 28 -22.83 -12.15 -2.44
CA GLY A 28 -23.11 -11.56 -3.74
C GLY A 28 -21.85 -11.21 -4.52
N LEU A 29 -20.83 -10.64 -3.86
CA LEU A 29 -19.52 -10.39 -4.47
C LEU A 29 -18.87 -11.69 -4.92
N GLY A 30 -18.94 -12.76 -4.11
CA GLY A 30 -18.42 -14.09 -4.49
C GLY A 30 -19.07 -14.63 -5.75
N LYS A 31 -20.41 -14.50 -5.88
CA LYS A 31 -21.16 -14.91 -7.08
C LYS A 31 -20.75 -14.09 -8.31
N ALA A 32 -20.66 -12.76 -8.17
CA ALA A 32 -20.28 -11.86 -9.26
C ALA A 32 -18.82 -12.09 -9.70
N PHE A 33 -17.89 -12.13 -8.75
CA PHE A 33 -16.47 -12.38 -9.04
C PHE A 33 -16.25 -13.78 -9.64
N GLY A 34 -16.91 -14.82 -9.09
CA GLY A 34 -16.81 -16.17 -9.59
C GLY A 34 -17.34 -16.29 -11.02
N THR A 35 -18.45 -15.64 -11.33
CA THR A 35 -19.01 -15.56 -12.69
C THR A 35 -18.01 -14.93 -13.68
N GLN A 36 -17.42 -13.79 -13.30
CA GLN A 36 -16.43 -13.11 -14.13
C GLN A 36 -15.14 -13.92 -14.25
N ALA A 37 -14.67 -14.55 -13.18
CA ALA A 37 -13.49 -15.40 -13.20
C ALA A 37 -13.64 -16.56 -14.19
N LEU A 38 -14.74 -17.29 -14.13
CA LEU A 38 -15.01 -18.39 -15.07
C LEU A 38 -15.13 -17.92 -16.50
N LYS A 39 -15.75 -16.76 -16.76
CA LYS A 39 -15.81 -16.15 -18.08
C LYS A 39 -14.41 -15.84 -18.65
N GLU A 40 -13.45 -15.51 -17.78
CA GLU A 40 -12.04 -15.29 -18.14
C GLU A 40 -11.17 -16.58 -18.10
N GLY A 41 -11.79 -17.75 -17.94
CA GLY A 41 -11.09 -19.01 -17.84
C GLY A 41 -10.40 -19.28 -16.51
N GLN A 42 -10.69 -18.49 -15.48
CA GLN A 42 -10.15 -18.65 -14.13
C GLN A 42 -11.07 -19.57 -13.33
N THR A 43 -10.70 -20.83 -13.17
CA THR A 43 -11.53 -21.84 -12.49
C THR A 43 -11.25 -21.96 -10.99
N THR A 44 -10.16 -21.38 -10.52
CA THR A 44 -9.69 -21.48 -9.14
C THR A 44 -9.39 -20.09 -8.58
N VAL A 45 -9.85 -19.80 -7.35
CA VAL A 45 -9.66 -18.53 -6.66
C VAL A 45 -9.18 -18.76 -5.24
N ALA A 46 -8.08 -18.14 -4.84
CA ALA A 46 -7.61 -18.12 -3.46
C ALA A 46 -8.41 -17.12 -2.63
N VAL A 47 -8.76 -17.46 -1.39
CA VAL A 47 -9.42 -16.55 -0.44
C VAL A 47 -8.62 -16.53 0.86
N GLY A 48 -8.22 -15.33 1.29
CA GLY A 48 -7.56 -15.10 2.56
C GLY A 48 -8.27 -14.03 3.38
N ARG A 49 -7.89 -13.89 4.65
CA ARG A 49 -8.39 -12.82 5.51
C ARG A 49 -7.32 -12.33 6.48
N ASP A 50 -7.43 -11.05 6.87
CA ASP A 50 -6.64 -10.48 7.96
C ASP A 50 -7.19 -10.89 9.35
N GLY A 51 -6.64 -10.28 10.41
CA GLY A 51 -7.00 -10.59 11.81
C GLY A 51 -8.30 -9.98 12.31
N ARG A 52 -9.05 -9.25 11.51
CA ARG A 52 -10.29 -8.55 11.93
C ARG A 52 -11.38 -9.53 12.36
N LEU A 53 -12.12 -9.16 13.41
CA LEU A 53 -13.15 -10.02 13.99
C LEU A 53 -14.28 -10.39 13.01
N SER A 54 -14.58 -9.51 12.05
CA SER A 54 -15.59 -9.77 11.01
C SER A 54 -15.06 -10.67 9.87
N GLY A 55 -13.74 -10.87 9.78
CA GLY A 55 -13.08 -11.62 8.71
C GLY A 55 -13.63 -13.03 8.50
N PRO A 56 -13.78 -13.87 9.55
CA PRO A 56 -14.27 -15.24 9.39
C PRO A 56 -15.68 -15.33 8.76
N ALA A 57 -16.64 -14.52 9.21
CA ALA A 57 -18.00 -14.52 8.67
C ALA A 57 -18.04 -14.03 7.22
N LEU A 58 -17.33 -12.95 6.92
CA LEU A 58 -17.28 -12.36 5.57
C LEU A 58 -16.57 -13.30 4.57
N SER A 59 -15.43 -13.91 4.95
CA SER A 59 -14.72 -14.86 4.08
C SER A 59 -15.55 -16.11 3.81
N ALA A 60 -16.25 -16.66 4.82
CA ALA A 60 -17.13 -17.79 4.64
C ALA A 60 -18.29 -17.46 3.67
N ALA A 61 -18.89 -16.29 3.80
CA ALA A 61 -19.94 -15.83 2.89
C ALA A 61 -19.45 -15.64 1.46
N LEU A 62 -18.27 -15.01 1.29
CA LEU A 62 -17.60 -14.84 0.00
C LEU A 62 -17.34 -16.20 -0.68
N MET A 63 -16.81 -17.17 0.07
CA MET A 63 -16.55 -18.52 -0.44
C MET A 63 -17.83 -19.25 -0.84
N ARG A 64 -18.93 -19.11 -0.09
CA ARG A 64 -20.24 -19.65 -0.52
C ARG A 64 -20.65 -19.11 -1.89
N GLY A 65 -20.48 -17.78 -2.09
CA GLY A 65 -20.79 -17.16 -3.38
C GLY A 65 -19.94 -17.68 -4.53
N LEU A 66 -18.62 -17.81 -4.32
CA LEU A 66 -17.68 -18.36 -5.31
C LEU A 66 -18.03 -19.83 -5.67
N VAL A 67 -18.31 -20.64 -4.65
CA VAL A 67 -18.73 -22.04 -4.86
C VAL A 67 -20.05 -22.14 -5.62
N ALA A 68 -21.02 -21.29 -5.29
CA ALA A 68 -22.32 -21.23 -6.00
C ALA A 68 -22.15 -20.87 -7.48
N ALA A 69 -21.14 -20.06 -7.83
CA ALA A 69 -20.77 -19.75 -9.21
C ALA A 69 -20.03 -20.91 -9.92
N GLY A 70 -19.61 -21.96 -9.19
CA GLY A 70 -18.90 -23.12 -9.75
C GLY A 70 -17.36 -23.05 -9.62
N VAL A 71 -16.83 -22.10 -8.85
CA VAL A 71 -15.37 -21.89 -8.68
C VAL A 71 -14.79 -22.84 -7.65
N GLN A 72 -13.59 -23.35 -7.91
CA GLN A 72 -12.74 -24.04 -6.92
C GLN A 72 -12.08 -23.00 -6.01
N VAL A 73 -12.37 -23.02 -4.72
CA VAL A 73 -11.82 -22.09 -3.75
C VAL A 73 -10.64 -22.72 -2.99
N LEU A 74 -9.51 -22.00 -2.96
CA LEU A 74 -8.39 -22.30 -2.07
C LEU A 74 -8.52 -21.38 -0.85
N ASP A 75 -9.00 -21.92 0.29
CA ASP A 75 -9.07 -21.19 1.55
C ASP A 75 -7.67 -21.13 2.18
N VAL A 76 -7.03 -19.98 2.05
CA VAL A 76 -5.71 -19.68 2.65
C VAL A 76 -5.83 -19.35 4.14
N GLY A 77 -7.03 -19.05 4.60
CA GLY A 77 -7.31 -18.76 6.01
C GLY A 77 -6.79 -17.40 6.47
N LEU A 78 -6.29 -17.36 7.69
CA LEU A 78 -5.67 -16.18 8.30
C LEU A 78 -4.29 -15.95 7.68
N CYS A 79 -4.12 -14.86 6.92
CA CYS A 79 -2.87 -14.56 6.24
C CYS A 79 -2.74 -13.07 5.94
N THR A 80 -1.52 -12.62 5.69
CA THR A 80 -1.28 -11.26 5.18
C THR A 80 -1.78 -11.12 3.74
N THR A 81 -2.06 -9.89 3.30
CA THR A 81 -2.37 -9.61 1.90
C THR A 81 -1.26 -10.09 0.95
N PRO A 82 0.04 -9.87 1.24
CA PRO A 82 1.12 -10.48 0.46
C PRO A 82 1.07 -12.00 0.34
N MET A 83 0.71 -12.72 1.41
CA MET A 83 0.59 -14.19 1.37
C MET A 83 -0.56 -14.63 0.46
N LEU A 84 -1.69 -13.90 0.43
CA LEU A 84 -2.73 -14.15 -0.55
C LEU A 84 -2.24 -13.89 -1.98
N TYR A 85 -1.54 -12.78 -2.20
CA TYR A 85 -0.97 -12.50 -3.53
C TYR A 85 0.06 -13.56 -3.94
N PHE A 86 0.85 -14.06 -2.99
CA PHE A 86 1.75 -15.20 -3.22
C PHE A 86 0.97 -16.46 -3.63
N ALA A 87 -0.11 -16.80 -2.92
CA ALA A 87 -0.98 -17.91 -3.29
C ALA A 87 -1.58 -17.73 -4.70
N ALA A 88 -2.08 -16.55 -5.01
CA ALA A 88 -2.60 -16.24 -6.33
C ALA A 88 -1.52 -16.38 -7.43
N ASN A 89 -0.30 -15.89 -7.19
CA ASN A 89 0.78 -15.98 -8.16
C ASN A 89 1.33 -17.40 -8.38
N THR A 90 1.25 -18.26 -7.37
CA THR A 90 1.89 -19.58 -7.41
C THR A 90 0.92 -20.74 -7.61
N LEU A 91 -0.37 -20.57 -7.31
CA LEU A 91 -1.33 -21.65 -7.30
C LEU A 91 -2.49 -21.51 -8.29
N CYS A 92 -2.99 -20.28 -8.58
CA CYS A 92 -4.27 -20.16 -9.30
C CYS A 92 -4.50 -18.88 -10.10
N ALA A 93 -3.60 -17.91 -10.10
CA ALA A 93 -3.68 -16.61 -10.77
C ALA A 93 -4.79 -15.65 -10.27
N SER A 94 -5.72 -16.07 -9.43
CA SER A 94 -6.83 -15.23 -8.95
C SER A 94 -7.00 -15.36 -7.44
N GLY A 95 -7.37 -14.25 -6.77
CA GLY A 95 -7.55 -14.28 -5.32
C GLY A 95 -8.29 -13.07 -4.78
N ILE A 96 -8.86 -13.23 -3.58
CA ILE A 96 -9.55 -12.18 -2.83
C ILE A 96 -9.06 -12.19 -1.38
N GLN A 97 -8.54 -11.07 -0.92
CA GLN A 97 -8.21 -10.84 0.49
C GLN A 97 -9.34 -10.08 1.16
N VAL A 98 -9.87 -10.64 2.24
CA VAL A 98 -10.81 -9.99 3.14
C VAL A 98 -10.03 -9.19 4.16
N THR A 99 -10.01 -7.87 4.02
CA THR A 99 -9.18 -6.98 4.84
C THR A 99 -9.71 -5.57 4.92
N GLY A 100 -9.55 -4.94 6.08
CA GLY A 100 -9.71 -3.49 6.25
C GLY A 100 -8.37 -2.74 6.23
N SER A 101 -7.23 -3.44 6.00
CA SER A 101 -5.87 -2.88 6.02
C SER A 101 -5.63 -2.07 7.31
N HIS A 102 -5.24 -0.81 7.20
CA HIS A 102 -5.02 0.12 8.30
C HIS A 102 -6.28 0.92 8.73
N ASN A 103 -7.48 0.58 8.26
CA ASN A 103 -8.71 1.26 8.71
C ASN A 103 -9.09 0.88 10.16
N PRO A 104 -9.94 1.66 10.84
CA PRO A 104 -10.46 1.33 12.17
C PRO A 104 -11.05 -0.09 12.24
N LYS A 105 -11.15 -0.64 13.46
CA LYS A 105 -11.50 -2.05 13.69
C LYS A 105 -12.88 -2.47 13.18
N ASP A 106 -13.79 -1.53 13.04
CA ASP A 106 -15.14 -1.70 12.51
C ASP A 106 -15.22 -1.71 10.98
N TYR A 107 -14.11 -1.43 10.30
CA TYR A 107 -14.01 -1.53 8.84
C TYR A 107 -13.59 -2.92 8.39
N ASN A 108 -14.03 -3.30 7.19
CA ASN A 108 -13.50 -4.42 6.43
C ASN A 108 -13.65 -4.15 4.92
N GLY A 109 -13.18 -5.06 4.08
CA GLY A 109 -13.24 -4.88 2.64
C GLY A 109 -12.66 -6.05 1.85
N PHE A 110 -12.43 -5.83 0.55
CA PHE A 110 -11.97 -6.87 -0.37
C PHE A 110 -10.93 -6.28 -1.34
N LYS A 111 -9.70 -6.80 -1.28
CA LYS A 111 -8.67 -6.58 -2.28
C LYS A 111 -8.69 -7.76 -3.25
N MET A 112 -8.71 -7.50 -4.56
CA MET A 112 -8.99 -8.53 -5.56
C MET A 112 -7.93 -8.58 -6.65
N VAL A 113 -7.56 -9.79 -7.05
CA VAL A 113 -6.73 -10.06 -8.23
C VAL A 113 -7.43 -11.12 -9.10
N MET A 114 -7.36 -10.99 -10.41
CA MET A 114 -7.95 -11.92 -11.37
C MET A 114 -7.00 -12.11 -12.56
N GLY A 115 -6.67 -13.36 -12.89
CA GLY A 115 -5.76 -13.65 -13.99
C GLY A 115 -4.39 -12.97 -13.83
N GLY A 116 -3.88 -12.85 -12.61
CA GLY A 116 -2.61 -12.19 -12.29
C GLY A 116 -2.61 -10.67 -12.42
N ARG A 117 -3.77 -10.01 -12.50
CA ARG A 117 -3.89 -8.54 -12.48
C ARG A 117 -4.75 -8.06 -11.31
N ALA A 118 -4.42 -6.92 -10.74
CA ALA A 118 -5.27 -6.27 -9.75
C ALA A 118 -6.58 -5.81 -10.40
N ILE A 119 -7.71 -5.98 -9.69
CA ILE A 119 -9.03 -5.49 -10.09
C ILE A 119 -9.20 -4.09 -9.53
N TYR A 120 -9.51 -3.10 -10.39
CA TYR A 120 -9.71 -1.70 -10.00
C TYR A 120 -10.60 -0.95 -11.00
N GLY A 121 -11.03 0.26 -10.63
CA GLY A 121 -11.79 1.16 -11.52
C GLY A 121 -13.06 0.54 -12.08
N ASP A 122 -13.18 0.54 -13.39
CA ASP A 122 -14.37 0.06 -14.10
C ASP A 122 -14.65 -1.43 -13.85
N GLU A 123 -13.63 -2.25 -13.57
CA GLU A 123 -13.83 -3.66 -13.24
C GLU A 123 -14.55 -3.84 -11.88
N ILE A 124 -14.22 -3.00 -10.88
CA ILE A 124 -14.95 -2.97 -9.60
C ILE A 124 -16.40 -2.51 -9.81
N LEU A 125 -16.60 -1.49 -10.65
CA LEU A 125 -17.93 -0.98 -10.99
C LEU A 125 -18.76 -2.02 -11.76
N ALA A 126 -18.14 -2.80 -12.64
CA ALA A 126 -18.79 -3.89 -13.37
C ALA A 126 -19.25 -5.00 -12.39
N LEU A 127 -18.41 -5.38 -11.42
CA LEU A 127 -18.83 -6.32 -10.36
C LEU A 127 -20.00 -5.76 -9.54
N ARG A 128 -19.95 -4.48 -9.16
CA ARG A 128 -21.06 -3.81 -8.48
C ARG A 128 -22.35 -3.89 -9.31
N GLN A 129 -22.29 -3.59 -10.61
CA GLN A 129 -23.47 -3.63 -11.49
C GLN A 129 -24.03 -5.04 -11.58
N MET A 130 -23.16 -6.06 -11.75
CA MET A 130 -23.58 -7.46 -11.75
C MET A 130 -24.28 -7.86 -10.44
N MET A 131 -23.81 -7.33 -9.29
CA MET A 131 -24.42 -7.55 -7.99
C MET A 131 -25.78 -6.86 -7.86
N LEU A 132 -25.96 -5.64 -8.39
CA LEU A 132 -27.22 -4.91 -8.37
C LEU A 132 -28.28 -5.59 -9.23
N ASP A 133 -27.90 -6.03 -10.44
CA ASP A 133 -28.81 -6.66 -11.41
C ASP A 133 -28.99 -8.15 -11.16
N GLU A 134 -28.20 -8.73 -10.22
CA GLU A 134 -28.18 -10.16 -9.92
C GLU A 134 -27.94 -11.04 -11.18
N THR A 135 -27.10 -10.55 -12.10
CA THR A 135 -26.82 -11.20 -13.41
C THR A 135 -25.71 -12.23 -13.35
N TRP A 136 -25.37 -12.72 -12.16
CA TRP A 136 -24.41 -13.83 -11.99
C TRP A 136 -24.96 -15.16 -12.51
N VAL A 137 -24.04 -16.05 -12.87
CA VAL A 137 -24.35 -17.41 -13.27
C VAL A 137 -24.06 -18.36 -12.12
N LEU A 138 -25.05 -19.20 -11.76
CA LEU A 138 -24.90 -20.25 -10.77
C LEU A 138 -24.77 -21.60 -11.49
N GLN A 139 -23.75 -22.38 -11.12
CA GLN A 139 -23.53 -23.70 -11.72
C GLN A 139 -22.85 -24.64 -10.71
N PRO A 140 -23.05 -25.97 -10.87
CA PRO A 140 -22.39 -26.96 -10.02
C PRO A 140 -20.88 -27.03 -10.30
N GLY A 141 -20.15 -27.69 -9.39
CA GLY A 141 -18.72 -27.97 -9.56
C GLY A 141 -17.80 -27.14 -8.65
N GLY A 142 -18.33 -26.13 -7.94
CA GLY A 142 -17.55 -25.40 -6.96
C GLY A 142 -17.24 -26.23 -5.71
N SER A 143 -16.10 -25.99 -5.12
CA SER A 143 -15.70 -26.61 -3.84
C SER A 143 -14.75 -25.69 -3.05
N VAL A 144 -14.55 -26.00 -1.77
CA VAL A 144 -13.56 -25.31 -0.93
C VAL A 144 -12.52 -26.30 -0.46
N ARG A 145 -11.25 -25.94 -0.54
CA ARG A 145 -10.13 -26.70 -0.01
C ARG A 145 -9.19 -25.76 0.77
N ALA A 146 -8.92 -26.10 2.03
CA ALA A 146 -7.93 -25.38 2.83
C ALA A 146 -6.51 -25.57 2.28
N VAL A 147 -5.72 -24.50 2.28
CA VAL A 147 -4.32 -24.49 1.83
C VAL A 147 -3.50 -23.59 2.75
N ASP A 148 -2.48 -24.16 3.38
CA ASP A 148 -1.48 -23.38 4.11
C ASP A 148 -0.31 -23.02 3.19
N VAL A 149 -0.08 -21.73 2.97
CA VAL A 149 1.03 -21.21 2.16
C VAL A 149 2.19 -20.70 3.01
N THR A 150 2.07 -20.70 4.34
CA THR A 150 3.00 -20.05 5.27
C THR A 150 4.43 -20.58 5.10
N ALA A 151 4.59 -21.91 5.07
CA ALA A 151 5.90 -22.52 4.92
C ALA A 151 6.54 -22.20 3.56
N HIS A 152 5.75 -22.24 2.47
CA HIS A 152 6.24 -21.95 1.13
C HIS A 152 6.61 -20.46 0.96
N TYR A 153 5.78 -19.56 1.46
CA TYR A 153 6.04 -18.12 1.46
C TYR A 153 7.31 -17.79 2.24
N SER A 154 7.43 -18.30 3.47
CA SER A 154 8.60 -18.09 4.32
C SER A 154 9.87 -18.64 3.69
N ALA A 155 9.83 -19.87 3.17
CA ALA A 155 10.97 -20.49 2.49
C ALA A 155 11.37 -19.71 1.24
N ARG A 156 10.41 -19.19 0.46
CA ARG A 156 10.70 -18.38 -0.74
C ARG A 156 11.45 -17.10 -0.38
N ILE A 157 11.10 -16.45 0.74
CA ILE A 157 11.82 -15.25 1.23
C ILE A 157 13.21 -15.63 1.74
N VAL A 158 13.29 -16.63 2.64
CA VAL A 158 14.56 -17.04 3.28
C VAL A 158 15.58 -17.54 2.27
N ASN A 159 15.14 -18.20 1.20
CA ASN A 159 16.03 -18.66 0.13
C ASN A 159 16.50 -17.51 -0.80
N ASP A 160 15.80 -16.39 -0.82
CA ASP A 160 16.13 -15.24 -1.66
C ASP A 160 17.05 -14.23 -0.96
N ILE A 161 16.86 -14.02 0.33
CA ILE A 161 17.48 -12.95 1.11
C ILE A 161 18.71 -13.47 1.87
N HIS A 162 19.83 -12.74 1.77
CA HIS A 162 21.08 -13.10 2.41
C HIS A 162 21.65 -11.91 3.18
N LEU A 163 21.63 -12.00 4.50
CA LEU A 163 22.25 -11.00 5.36
C LEU A 163 23.77 -11.20 5.43
N ALA A 164 24.55 -10.13 5.27
CA ALA A 164 25.99 -10.18 5.39
C ALA A 164 26.47 -10.33 6.85
N ARG A 165 25.63 -9.95 7.82
CA ARG A 165 25.83 -10.15 9.26
C ARG A 165 24.47 -10.26 9.98
N PRO A 166 24.45 -10.89 11.17
CA PRO A 166 23.27 -10.82 12.03
C PRO A 166 22.93 -9.38 12.39
N MET A 167 21.62 -9.10 12.55
CA MET A 167 21.11 -7.80 13.00
C MET A 167 20.13 -7.99 14.14
N LYS A 168 20.15 -7.07 15.10
CA LYS A 168 19.16 -7.01 16.18
C LYS A 168 18.09 -5.97 15.81
N ILE A 169 16.83 -6.36 15.76
CA ILE A 169 15.72 -5.53 15.32
C ILE A 169 14.53 -5.61 16.28
N VAL A 170 13.72 -4.55 16.28
CA VAL A 170 12.38 -4.56 16.89
C VAL A 170 11.35 -4.67 15.77
N ILE A 171 10.37 -5.53 15.92
CA ILE A 171 9.23 -5.66 15.00
C ILE A 171 7.98 -5.23 15.75
N ASP A 172 7.26 -4.26 15.22
CA ASP A 172 5.95 -3.84 15.66
C ASP A 172 4.89 -4.29 14.65
N SER A 173 4.04 -5.21 15.05
CA SER A 173 2.98 -5.75 14.21
C SER A 173 1.61 -5.09 14.49
N GLY A 174 1.51 -4.18 15.47
CA GLY A 174 0.28 -3.48 15.83
C GLY A 174 -0.94 -4.39 16.03
N ASN A 175 -0.73 -5.63 16.51
CA ASN A 175 -1.74 -6.70 16.57
C ASN A 175 -2.32 -7.09 15.20
N GLY A 176 -1.69 -6.67 14.10
CA GLY A 176 -2.04 -7.07 12.74
C GLY A 176 -1.56 -8.48 12.40
N VAL A 177 -2.00 -8.97 11.26
CA VAL A 177 -1.76 -10.37 10.85
C VAL A 177 -0.29 -10.67 10.51
N ALA A 178 0.54 -9.65 10.25
CA ALA A 178 1.99 -9.81 10.04
C ALA A 178 2.70 -10.43 11.26
N GLY A 179 2.18 -10.21 12.48
CA GLY A 179 2.71 -10.78 13.72
C GLY A 179 2.78 -12.30 13.73
N ALA A 180 1.90 -12.97 13.00
CA ALA A 180 1.88 -14.43 12.92
C ALA A 180 3.04 -15.02 12.10
N THR A 181 3.68 -14.24 11.21
CA THR A 181 4.66 -14.78 10.25
C THR A 181 5.96 -13.99 10.17
N ALA A 182 5.91 -12.67 10.16
CA ALA A 182 7.10 -11.82 9.95
C ALA A 182 8.22 -12.09 10.99
N PRO A 183 7.96 -12.16 12.33
CA PRO A 183 9.04 -12.42 13.28
C PRO A 183 9.78 -13.73 13.03
N GLY A 184 9.06 -14.78 12.65
CA GLY A 184 9.65 -16.08 12.30
C GLY A 184 10.56 -16.02 11.08
N ILE A 185 10.17 -15.27 10.06
CA ILE A 185 10.95 -15.07 8.83
C ILE A 185 12.26 -14.32 9.14
N PHE A 186 12.20 -13.23 9.90
CA PHE A 186 13.40 -12.47 10.27
C PHE A 186 14.36 -13.28 11.15
N ARG A 187 13.85 -14.11 12.08
CA ARG A 187 14.71 -15.05 12.83
C ARG A 187 15.37 -16.08 11.93
N ALA A 188 14.63 -16.61 10.96
CA ALA A 188 15.18 -17.58 10.00
C ALA A 188 16.30 -16.97 9.11
N LEU A 189 16.29 -15.63 8.91
CA LEU A 189 17.37 -14.89 8.27
C LEU A 189 18.57 -14.61 9.19
N GLY A 190 18.51 -15.02 10.47
CA GLY A 190 19.59 -14.82 11.45
C GLY A 190 19.46 -13.55 12.27
N CYS A 191 18.32 -12.87 12.30
CA CYS A 191 18.09 -11.71 13.14
C CYS A 191 17.78 -12.09 14.59
N GLU A 192 18.27 -11.29 15.54
CA GLU A 192 17.73 -11.23 16.89
C GLU A 192 16.49 -10.32 16.85
N VAL A 193 15.31 -10.87 17.14
CA VAL A 193 14.01 -10.18 16.99
C VAL A 193 13.37 -9.95 18.35
N ILE A 194 13.10 -8.68 18.64
CA ILE A 194 12.24 -8.24 19.73
C ILE A 194 10.86 -7.95 19.12
N GLU A 195 9.83 -8.56 19.69
CA GLU A 195 8.46 -8.44 19.17
C GLU A 195 7.64 -7.48 20.02
N LEU A 196 6.91 -6.58 19.33
CA LEU A 196 5.84 -5.77 19.88
C LEU A 196 4.55 -6.15 19.19
N PHE A 197 3.53 -6.44 20.00
CA PHE A 197 2.15 -6.65 19.56
C PHE A 197 1.99 -7.67 18.40
N SER A 198 2.76 -8.79 18.49
CA SER A 198 2.73 -9.85 17.46
C SER A 198 1.53 -10.79 17.60
N GLU A 199 0.81 -10.78 18.73
CA GLU A 199 -0.44 -11.51 18.88
C GLU A 199 -1.50 -10.85 17.97
N VAL A 200 -2.12 -11.65 17.09
CA VAL A 200 -3.15 -11.14 16.17
C VAL A 200 -4.44 -10.89 16.93
N ASP A 201 -4.85 -9.62 17.02
CA ASP A 201 -6.10 -9.21 17.67
C ASP A 201 -6.81 -8.12 16.84
N GLY A 202 -7.95 -8.46 16.27
CA GLY A 202 -8.76 -7.54 15.46
C GLY A 202 -9.38 -6.37 16.23
N ASN A 203 -9.18 -6.27 17.55
CA ASN A 203 -9.53 -5.08 18.33
C ASN A 203 -8.43 -4.01 18.31
N PHE A 204 -7.19 -4.38 17.94
CA PHE A 204 -6.01 -3.50 17.95
C PHE A 204 -5.82 -2.78 19.29
N PRO A 205 -5.64 -3.51 20.40
CA PRO A 205 -5.74 -2.95 21.77
C PRO A 205 -4.60 -2.01 22.14
N ASN A 206 -3.46 -2.05 21.45
CA ASN A 206 -2.28 -1.26 21.82
C ASN A 206 -2.23 0.07 21.07
N HIS A 207 -2.20 0.02 19.76
CA HIS A 207 -2.29 1.19 18.88
C HIS A 207 -2.92 0.80 17.55
N HIS A 208 -3.30 1.80 16.76
CA HIS A 208 -3.82 1.59 15.42
C HIS A 208 -2.71 1.08 14.48
N PRO A 209 -2.91 -0.02 13.70
CA PRO A 209 -1.86 -0.62 12.87
C PRO A 209 -1.66 0.15 11.56
N ASP A 210 -1.20 1.39 11.68
CA ASP A 210 -0.87 2.28 10.56
C ASP A 210 0.51 2.92 10.79
N PRO A 211 1.60 2.38 10.20
CA PRO A 211 2.94 2.90 10.39
C PRO A 211 3.21 4.24 9.70
N SER A 212 2.25 4.76 8.93
CA SER A 212 2.34 6.09 8.33
C SER A 212 2.13 7.21 9.35
N LYS A 213 1.58 6.88 10.53
CA LYS A 213 1.27 7.82 11.62
C LYS A 213 2.34 7.73 12.71
N LEU A 214 2.98 8.87 13.02
CA LEU A 214 4.06 8.91 13.99
C LEU A 214 3.63 8.50 15.39
N GLU A 215 2.40 8.81 15.80
CA GLU A 215 1.85 8.41 17.09
C GLU A 215 1.79 6.88 17.26
N ASN A 216 1.61 6.12 16.20
CA ASN A 216 1.57 4.66 16.21
C ASN A 216 2.98 4.03 16.29
N LEU A 217 4.04 4.82 16.18
CA LEU A 217 5.43 4.37 16.28
C LEU A 217 6.04 4.61 17.67
N ASN A 218 5.31 5.20 18.62
CA ASN A 218 5.83 5.58 19.94
C ASN A 218 6.39 4.40 20.72
N ASP A 219 5.69 3.27 20.75
CA ASP A 219 6.13 2.06 21.46
C ASP A 219 7.37 1.44 20.78
N LEU A 220 7.41 1.46 19.45
CA LEU A 220 8.57 1.03 18.69
C LEU A 220 9.80 1.89 19.00
N ILE A 221 9.64 3.22 19.03
CA ILE A 221 10.70 4.17 19.37
C ILE A 221 11.20 3.93 20.80
N ALA A 222 10.28 3.76 21.75
CA ALA A 222 10.64 3.49 23.16
C ALA A 222 11.41 2.16 23.30
N ALA A 223 10.99 1.12 22.59
CA ALA A 223 11.70 -0.16 22.59
C ALA A 223 13.11 -0.05 21.98
N LEU A 224 13.28 0.71 20.92
CA LEU A 224 14.60 0.95 20.30
C LEU A 224 15.58 1.63 21.25
N GLN A 225 15.12 2.62 22.04
CA GLN A 225 15.95 3.36 23.00
C GLN A 225 16.51 2.48 24.12
N THR A 226 15.84 1.38 24.46
CA THR A 226 16.18 0.54 25.63
C THR A 226 16.74 -0.84 25.28
N SER A 227 16.48 -1.33 24.06
CA SER A 227 16.79 -2.71 23.68
C SER A 227 18.18 -2.93 23.09
N GLY A 228 18.85 -1.86 22.64
CA GLY A 228 20.09 -1.95 21.87
C GLY A 228 19.87 -2.50 20.45
N ALA A 229 18.64 -2.55 19.96
CA ALA A 229 18.36 -2.92 18.58
C ALA A 229 18.86 -1.85 17.59
N GLU A 230 19.21 -2.29 16.38
CA GLU A 230 19.76 -1.42 15.36
C GLU A 230 18.67 -0.62 14.65
N LEU A 231 17.48 -1.22 14.49
CA LEU A 231 16.38 -0.54 13.83
C LEU A 231 15.05 -1.22 14.16
N GLY A 232 13.95 -0.49 13.92
CA GLY A 232 12.59 -0.94 14.07
C GLY A 232 11.87 -1.07 12.74
N LEU A 233 11.07 -2.11 12.60
CA LEU A 233 10.17 -2.37 11.47
C LEU A 233 8.74 -2.38 11.99
N ALA A 234 7.85 -1.60 11.37
CA ALA A 234 6.43 -1.58 11.69
C ALA A 234 5.60 -2.01 10.48
N PHE A 235 4.55 -2.79 10.72
CA PHE A 235 3.65 -3.29 9.69
C PHE A 235 2.23 -2.77 9.91
N ASP A 236 1.48 -2.61 8.81
CA ASP A 236 0.06 -2.30 8.92
C ASP A 236 -0.79 -3.56 9.14
N GLY A 237 -2.11 -3.36 9.31
CA GLY A 237 -3.01 -4.42 9.77
C GLY A 237 -3.06 -5.67 8.90
N ASP A 238 -2.80 -5.57 7.60
CA ASP A 238 -2.74 -6.72 6.67
C ASP A 238 -1.34 -6.98 6.10
N GLY A 239 -0.31 -6.24 6.57
CA GLY A 239 1.09 -6.55 6.37
C GLY A 239 1.64 -6.21 4.98
N ASP A 240 0.97 -5.38 4.20
CA ASP A 240 1.44 -4.98 2.88
C ASP A 240 2.23 -3.65 2.88
N ARG A 241 2.34 -2.96 4.03
CA ARG A 241 3.13 -1.73 4.21
C ARG A 241 4.23 -1.90 5.23
N LEU A 242 5.31 -1.14 5.04
CA LEU A 242 6.48 -1.10 5.90
C LEU A 242 6.76 0.32 6.42
N GLY A 243 6.84 0.47 7.74
CA GLY A 243 7.45 1.60 8.43
C GLY A 243 8.84 1.25 8.94
N ILE A 244 9.76 2.21 8.92
CA ILE A 244 11.15 2.01 9.35
C ILE A 244 11.53 3.11 10.34
N VAL A 245 12.05 2.72 11.51
CA VAL A 245 12.52 3.62 12.55
C VAL A 245 13.98 3.30 12.88
N THR A 246 14.84 4.31 12.87
CA THR A 246 16.25 4.17 13.27
C THR A 246 16.40 4.02 14.78
N ARG A 247 17.58 3.58 15.25
CA ARG A 247 17.88 3.40 16.69
C ARG A 247 17.60 4.64 17.53
N ASP A 248 17.83 5.83 16.98
CA ASP A 248 17.62 7.12 17.64
C ASP A 248 16.19 7.69 17.42
N GLY A 249 15.27 6.88 16.91
CA GLY A 249 13.84 7.20 16.84
C GLY A 249 13.42 7.99 15.60
N HIS A 250 14.27 8.15 14.57
CA HIS A 250 13.87 8.82 13.36
C HIS A 250 13.09 7.90 12.42
N ASN A 251 11.92 8.35 11.98
CA ASN A 251 11.15 7.67 10.95
C ASN A 251 11.78 7.89 9.57
N ILE A 252 12.07 6.80 8.86
CA ILE A 252 12.54 6.84 7.47
C ILE A 252 11.34 6.66 6.55
N TYR A 253 10.84 7.76 6.03
CA TYR A 253 9.66 7.77 5.17
C TYR A 253 9.86 6.92 3.90
N PRO A 254 8.77 6.34 3.34
CA PRO A 254 8.84 5.40 2.21
C PRO A 254 9.56 5.93 0.97
N ASP A 255 9.44 7.21 0.65
CA ASP A 255 10.16 7.83 -0.47
C ASP A 255 11.67 7.90 -0.25
N ARG A 256 12.14 7.96 1.01
CA ARG A 256 13.56 7.81 1.35
C ARG A 256 14.00 6.34 1.29
N GLN A 257 13.16 5.43 1.77
CA GLN A 257 13.38 3.98 1.61
C GLN A 257 13.55 3.62 0.14
N MET A 258 12.70 4.18 -0.73
CA MET A 258 12.74 3.98 -2.17
C MET A 258 14.05 4.43 -2.81
N GLN A 259 14.73 5.47 -2.31
CA GLN A 259 16.05 5.87 -2.80
C GLN A 259 17.08 4.73 -2.61
N LEU A 260 17.07 4.12 -1.41
CA LEU A 260 17.97 3.01 -1.07
C LEU A 260 17.64 1.75 -1.89
N PHE A 261 16.35 1.40 -1.98
CA PHE A 261 15.89 0.25 -2.76
C PHE A 261 16.19 0.41 -4.26
N ALA A 262 15.99 1.62 -4.80
CA ALA A 262 16.30 1.91 -6.20
C ALA A 262 17.79 1.72 -6.51
N GLN A 263 18.71 2.22 -5.66
CA GLN A 263 20.15 2.01 -5.82
C GLN A 263 20.48 0.51 -5.86
N ASP A 264 19.97 -0.27 -4.92
CA ASP A 264 20.22 -1.71 -4.83
C ASP A 264 19.68 -2.45 -6.06
N VAL A 265 18.45 -2.19 -6.45
CA VAL A 265 17.80 -2.83 -7.60
C VAL A 265 18.47 -2.45 -8.91
N LEU A 266 18.77 -1.17 -9.12
CA LEU A 266 19.38 -0.68 -10.37
C LEU A 266 20.82 -1.14 -10.55
N SER A 267 21.53 -1.51 -9.47
CA SER A 267 22.85 -2.17 -9.58
C SER A 267 22.80 -3.50 -10.34
N ARG A 268 21.65 -4.17 -10.34
CA ARG A 268 21.41 -5.45 -11.05
C ARG A 268 20.55 -5.29 -12.30
N VAL A 269 19.72 -4.25 -12.37
CA VAL A 269 18.81 -3.96 -13.50
C VAL A 269 19.05 -2.54 -13.99
N PRO A 270 20.23 -2.23 -14.57
CA PRO A 270 20.51 -0.89 -15.06
C PRO A 270 19.52 -0.47 -16.14
N GLY A 271 19.17 0.82 -16.16
CA GLY A 271 18.17 1.40 -17.08
C GLY A 271 16.73 1.05 -16.74
N GLY A 272 16.46 0.34 -15.63
CA GLY A 272 15.11 0.01 -15.19
C GLY A 272 14.28 1.24 -14.84
N THR A 273 12.98 1.18 -15.12
CA THR A 273 12.02 2.22 -14.74
C THR A 273 11.59 1.99 -13.29
N ILE A 274 11.79 2.97 -12.43
CA ILE A 274 11.34 2.95 -11.04
C ILE A 274 10.09 3.83 -10.92
N LEU A 275 8.98 3.21 -10.55
CA LEU A 275 7.70 3.90 -10.39
C LEU A 275 7.55 4.43 -8.96
N PHE A 276 6.96 5.62 -8.84
CA PHE A 276 6.60 6.18 -7.54
C PHE A 276 5.40 7.12 -7.64
N ASP A 277 4.64 7.27 -6.57
CA ASP A 277 3.44 8.08 -6.60
C ASP A 277 3.74 9.58 -6.46
N VAL A 278 2.76 10.40 -6.86
CA VAL A 278 2.86 11.88 -6.85
C VAL A 278 3.12 12.48 -5.46
N LYS A 279 2.95 11.73 -4.37
CA LYS A 279 3.21 12.18 -3.00
C LYS A 279 4.69 12.08 -2.61
N CYS A 280 5.48 11.31 -3.35
CA CYS A 280 6.91 11.10 -3.05
C CYS A 280 7.71 12.38 -3.22
N SER A 281 8.78 12.47 -2.43
CA SER A 281 9.74 13.57 -2.42
C SER A 281 10.31 13.85 -3.80
N GLN A 282 10.52 15.14 -4.10
CA GLN A 282 11.23 15.59 -5.30
C GLN A 282 12.65 15.03 -5.38
N ARG A 283 13.26 14.61 -4.26
CA ARG A 283 14.61 14.05 -4.22
C ARG A 283 14.69 12.63 -4.80
N LEU A 284 13.56 11.94 -4.96
CA LEU A 284 13.56 10.56 -5.41
C LEU A 284 13.95 10.41 -6.89
N ALA A 285 13.42 11.26 -7.77
CA ALA A 285 13.73 11.18 -9.20
C ALA A 285 15.24 11.37 -9.50
N PRO A 286 15.92 12.41 -8.98
CA PRO A 286 17.38 12.53 -9.15
C PRO A 286 18.18 11.36 -8.57
N ALA A 287 17.75 10.77 -7.45
CA ALA A 287 18.42 9.61 -6.87
C ALA A 287 18.32 8.37 -7.78
N ILE A 288 17.17 8.17 -8.42
CA ILE A 288 16.96 7.09 -9.40
C ILE A 288 17.84 7.32 -10.65
N GLU A 289 17.89 8.54 -11.18
CA GLU A 289 18.73 8.89 -12.33
C GLU A 289 20.20 8.68 -12.02
N GLN A 290 20.66 9.13 -10.83
CA GLN A 290 22.05 8.94 -10.37
C GLN A 290 22.39 7.45 -10.24
N ALA A 291 21.45 6.60 -9.87
CA ALA A 291 21.61 5.15 -9.82
C ALA A 291 21.52 4.47 -11.21
N GLY A 292 21.35 5.24 -12.29
CA GLY A 292 21.28 4.74 -13.67
C GLY A 292 19.92 4.18 -14.08
N GLY A 293 18.83 4.59 -13.39
CA GLY A 293 17.47 4.21 -13.69
C GLY A 293 16.66 5.32 -14.37
N GLN A 294 15.41 5.02 -14.67
CA GLN A 294 14.44 5.94 -15.24
C GLN A 294 13.32 6.21 -14.22
N PRO A 295 13.24 7.44 -13.66
CA PRO A 295 12.16 7.77 -12.73
C PRO A 295 10.83 7.93 -13.47
N LEU A 296 9.77 7.33 -12.94
CA LEU A 296 8.41 7.49 -13.45
C LEU A 296 7.45 7.83 -12.31
N MET A 297 7.15 9.12 -12.17
CA MET A 297 6.09 9.58 -11.27
C MET A 297 4.72 9.17 -11.85
N PHE A 298 3.86 8.61 -11.00
CA PHE A 298 2.57 8.08 -11.42
C PHE A 298 1.46 8.40 -10.39
N LYS A 299 0.23 8.02 -10.72
CA LYS A 299 -0.93 8.19 -9.83
C LYS A 299 -0.78 7.37 -8.56
N THR A 300 -1.28 7.90 -7.44
CA THR A 300 -1.42 7.17 -6.18
C THR A 300 -2.44 6.04 -6.32
N GLY A 301 -2.06 4.84 -5.88
CA GLY A 301 -2.92 3.66 -5.85
C GLY A 301 -2.14 2.39 -6.17
N HIS A 302 -2.03 1.50 -5.18
CA HIS A 302 -1.23 0.27 -5.29
C HIS A 302 -1.61 -0.59 -6.52
N SER A 303 -2.91 -0.69 -6.84
CA SER A 303 -3.38 -1.42 -8.02
C SER A 303 -2.97 -0.73 -9.33
N LEU A 304 -2.97 0.60 -9.36
CA LEU A 304 -2.57 1.39 -10.54
C LEU A 304 -1.07 1.25 -10.82
N ILE A 305 -0.23 1.28 -9.78
CA ILE A 305 1.22 1.09 -9.92
C ILE A 305 1.52 -0.33 -10.41
N LYS A 306 0.92 -1.37 -9.80
CA LYS A 306 1.07 -2.77 -10.24
C LYS A 306 0.67 -2.95 -11.71
N ALA A 307 -0.44 -2.37 -12.13
CA ALA A 307 -0.90 -2.41 -13.53
C ALA A 307 0.07 -1.69 -14.47
N LYS A 308 0.60 -0.52 -14.06
CA LYS A 308 1.56 0.23 -14.88
C LYS A 308 2.90 -0.50 -15.01
N MET A 309 3.41 -1.11 -13.93
CA MET A 309 4.61 -1.95 -13.98
C MET A 309 4.44 -3.09 -15.00
N LYS A 310 3.31 -3.81 -14.92
CA LYS A 310 2.98 -4.90 -15.85
C LYS A 310 2.87 -4.42 -17.30
N ALA A 311 2.27 -3.24 -17.51
CA ALA A 311 2.16 -2.65 -18.85
C ALA A 311 3.53 -2.29 -19.46
N ILE A 312 4.47 -1.77 -18.66
CA ILE A 312 5.84 -1.49 -19.08
C ILE A 312 6.55 -2.79 -19.50
N GLU A 313 6.43 -3.85 -18.69
CA GLU A 313 7.03 -5.15 -19.01
C GLU A 313 6.42 -5.79 -20.26
N ALA A 314 5.10 -5.70 -20.42
CA ALA A 314 4.41 -6.20 -21.62
C ALA A 314 4.83 -5.46 -22.91
N ALA A 315 5.27 -4.20 -22.77
CA ALA A 315 5.84 -3.41 -23.87
C ALA A 315 7.36 -3.65 -24.09
N GLY A 316 7.96 -4.62 -23.38
CA GLY A 316 9.39 -4.96 -23.47
C GLY A 316 10.32 -4.09 -22.64
N GLY A 317 9.76 -3.20 -21.78
CA GLY A 317 10.53 -2.42 -20.81
C GLY A 317 10.86 -3.21 -19.54
N LYS A 318 11.57 -2.56 -18.62
CA LYS A 318 11.91 -3.13 -17.30
C LYS A 318 11.32 -2.23 -16.22
N ALA A 319 10.48 -2.78 -15.35
CA ALA A 319 9.91 -2.09 -14.19
C ALA A 319 10.21 -2.88 -12.90
N PRO A 320 11.48 -2.91 -12.45
CA PRO A 320 11.94 -3.81 -11.40
C PRO A 320 11.48 -3.41 -10.00
N LEU A 321 11.03 -2.16 -9.79
CA LEU A 321 10.63 -1.62 -8.48
C LEU A 321 9.57 -0.54 -8.67
N GLY A 322 8.62 -0.52 -7.77
CA GLY A 322 7.69 0.59 -7.55
C GLY A 322 7.49 0.86 -6.07
N GLY A 323 6.94 2.02 -5.73
CA GLY A 323 6.61 2.34 -4.34
C GLY A 323 5.69 3.54 -4.20
N GLU A 324 5.07 3.64 -3.03
CA GLU A 324 4.18 4.74 -2.66
C GLU A 324 4.59 5.37 -1.34
N MET A 325 4.30 6.64 -1.16
CA MET A 325 4.51 7.36 0.10
C MET A 325 3.74 6.73 1.28
N SER A 326 2.73 5.94 1.00
CA SER A 326 1.95 5.19 2.00
C SER A 326 2.65 3.96 2.59
N GLY A 327 3.82 3.58 2.06
CA GLY A 327 4.58 2.41 2.53
C GLY A 327 4.41 1.13 1.73
N HIS A 328 3.59 1.13 0.67
CA HIS A 328 3.53 0.02 -0.28
C HIS A 328 4.80 0.01 -1.15
N ILE A 329 5.54 -1.09 -1.15
CA ILE A 329 6.75 -1.28 -1.95
C ILE A 329 6.58 -2.54 -2.80
N PHE A 330 6.80 -2.38 -4.10
CA PHE A 330 6.55 -3.41 -5.13
C PHE A 330 7.87 -3.86 -5.75
N PHE A 331 8.49 -4.89 -5.19
CA PHE A 331 9.67 -5.50 -5.81
C PHE A 331 9.25 -6.47 -6.92
N LYS A 332 9.77 -6.27 -8.13
CA LYS A 332 9.59 -7.19 -9.26
C LYS A 332 10.90 -7.87 -9.66
N GLU A 333 12.03 -7.29 -9.34
CA GLU A 333 13.37 -7.76 -9.74
C GLU A 333 13.67 -9.17 -9.22
N ARG A 334 13.33 -9.47 -7.95
CA ARG A 334 13.54 -10.80 -7.34
C ARG A 334 12.27 -11.35 -6.68
N TRP A 335 11.14 -10.63 -6.83
CA TRP A 335 9.84 -10.94 -6.28
C TRP A 335 8.77 -10.90 -7.38
N TYR A 336 7.50 -10.89 -7.02
CA TYR A 336 6.39 -11.02 -7.97
C TYR A 336 5.81 -9.68 -8.44
N GLY A 337 6.20 -8.56 -7.83
CA GLY A 337 5.70 -7.22 -8.19
C GLY A 337 4.43 -6.79 -7.43
N PHE A 338 4.03 -7.51 -6.40
CA PHE A 338 3.01 -7.04 -5.48
C PHE A 338 3.64 -6.37 -4.24
N ASP A 339 2.83 -5.60 -3.53
CA ASP A 339 3.15 -4.92 -2.29
C ASP A 339 3.33 -5.94 -1.16
N ASP A 340 4.48 -5.89 -0.46
CA ASP A 340 4.85 -6.85 0.57
C ASP A 340 5.74 -6.18 1.62
N GLY A 341 5.16 -5.85 2.78
CA GLY A 341 5.90 -5.20 3.86
C GLY A 341 6.99 -6.09 4.45
N THR A 342 6.72 -7.39 4.62
CA THR A 342 7.69 -8.34 5.15
C THR A 342 8.88 -8.51 4.20
N TYR A 343 8.63 -8.73 2.91
CA TYR A 343 9.69 -8.85 1.92
C TYR A 343 10.50 -7.55 1.79
N ALA A 344 9.83 -6.39 1.80
CA ALA A 344 10.51 -5.09 1.77
C ALA A 344 11.44 -4.89 2.99
N GLY A 345 10.98 -5.29 4.19
CA GLY A 345 11.81 -5.30 5.39
C GLY A 345 13.03 -6.23 5.26
N CYS A 346 12.86 -7.43 4.72
CA CYS A 346 13.95 -8.36 4.48
C CYS A 346 14.97 -7.80 3.48
N ARG A 347 14.52 -7.16 2.38
CA ARG A 347 15.38 -6.47 1.40
C ARG A 347 16.14 -5.30 2.03
N LEU A 348 15.49 -4.55 2.93
CA LEU A 348 16.16 -3.49 3.70
C LEU A 348 17.32 -4.05 4.51
N LEU A 349 17.08 -5.12 5.30
CA LEU A 349 18.11 -5.72 6.14
C LEU A 349 19.24 -6.31 5.30
N GLU A 350 18.95 -6.92 4.14
CA GLU A 350 19.96 -7.39 3.20
C GLU A 350 20.90 -6.26 2.77
N ILE A 351 20.36 -5.06 2.49
CA ILE A 351 21.17 -3.89 2.13
C ILE A 351 21.97 -3.38 3.33
N LEU A 352 21.31 -3.15 4.46
CA LEU A 352 21.92 -2.55 5.65
C LEU A 352 22.95 -3.46 6.30
N SER A 353 22.79 -4.78 6.24
CA SER A 353 23.76 -5.75 6.80
C SER A 353 25.14 -5.71 6.14
N ARG A 354 25.25 -5.15 4.93
CA ARG A 354 26.54 -4.95 4.24
C ARG A 354 27.38 -3.82 4.86
N SER A 355 26.76 -2.98 5.69
CA SER A 355 27.43 -1.93 6.46
C SER A 355 27.62 -2.36 7.92
N PRO A 356 28.71 -1.97 8.58
CA PRO A 356 28.85 -2.14 10.02
C PRO A 356 27.85 -1.31 10.83
N ASP A 357 27.36 -0.21 10.27
CA ASP A 357 26.33 0.65 10.85
C ASP A 357 25.22 0.96 9.82
N GLY A 358 24.11 0.24 9.91
CA GLY A 358 22.93 0.44 9.05
C GLY A 358 22.24 1.80 9.28
N ASN A 359 22.31 2.36 10.49
CA ASN A 359 21.75 3.68 10.78
C ASN A 359 22.51 4.79 10.04
N ALA A 360 23.83 4.70 9.96
CA ALA A 360 24.61 5.66 9.19
C ALA A 360 24.20 5.67 7.70
N VAL A 361 23.86 4.51 7.13
CA VAL A 361 23.35 4.40 5.75
C VAL A 361 22.00 5.12 5.62
N LEU A 362 21.09 4.90 6.57
CA LEU A 362 19.75 5.52 6.55
C LEU A 362 19.83 7.05 6.77
N HIS A 363 20.69 7.52 7.67
CA HIS A 363 20.86 8.94 7.93
C HIS A 363 21.54 9.68 6.77
N ALA A 364 22.38 9.00 5.98
CA ALA A 364 23.02 9.58 4.81
C ALA A 364 22.04 9.83 3.64
N LEU A 365 20.84 9.27 3.67
CA LEU A 365 19.84 9.52 2.64
C LEU A 365 19.42 11.00 2.64
N PRO A 366 19.34 11.66 1.46
CA PRO A 366 18.88 13.04 1.34
C PRO A 366 17.55 13.28 2.06
N THR A 367 17.46 14.37 2.79
CA THR A 367 16.26 14.80 3.51
C THR A 367 15.73 16.11 2.97
N SER A 368 14.48 16.41 3.25
CA SER A 368 13.81 17.68 2.99
C SER A 368 12.92 18.02 4.17
N PHE A 369 12.56 19.30 4.30
CA PHE A 369 11.51 19.75 5.22
C PHE A 369 10.16 19.51 4.55
N SER A 370 9.22 18.87 5.25
CA SER A 370 7.89 18.59 4.68
C SER A 370 6.80 18.73 5.74
N THR A 371 5.61 19.09 5.29
CA THR A 371 4.42 18.96 6.14
C THR A 371 4.08 17.47 6.30
N PRO A 372 3.40 17.09 7.38
CA PRO A 372 2.61 15.86 7.36
C PRO A 372 1.59 15.93 6.21
N GLU A 373 0.93 14.82 5.91
CA GLU A 373 -0.22 14.85 5.01
C GLU A 373 -1.34 15.66 5.65
N LEU A 374 -1.82 16.70 4.96
CA LEU A 374 -2.90 17.57 5.43
C LEU A 374 -4.18 17.21 4.70
N ASN A 375 -5.31 17.23 5.40
CA ASN A 375 -6.61 16.95 4.83
C ASN A 375 -7.53 18.15 4.91
N VAL A 376 -8.27 18.41 3.81
CA VAL A 376 -9.34 19.39 3.76
C VAL A 376 -10.64 18.65 3.54
N PRO A 377 -11.54 18.56 4.56
CA PRO A 377 -12.85 17.95 4.42
C PRO A 377 -13.68 18.62 3.32
N CYS A 378 -14.38 17.81 2.55
CA CYS A 378 -15.22 18.24 1.44
C CYS A 378 -16.55 17.47 1.44
N ALA A 379 -17.54 17.97 0.69
CA ALA A 379 -18.73 17.21 0.36
C ALA A 379 -18.40 16.06 -0.62
N GLU A 380 -19.26 15.05 -0.70
CA GLU A 380 -19.10 13.95 -1.65
C GLU A 380 -18.99 14.48 -3.10
N GLY A 381 -17.95 14.04 -3.82
CA GLY A 381 -17.65 14.50 -5.19
C GLY A 381 -16.97 15.87 -5.31
N GLU A 382 -17.01 16.71 -4.27
CA GLU A 382 -16.39 18.05 -4.28
C GLU A 382 -14.87 18.01 -4.49
N PRO A 383 -14.08 17.06 -3.93
CA PRO A 383 -12.63 17.03 -4.12
C PRO A 383 -12.22 17.03 -5.58
N HIS A 384 -12.89 16.24 -6.42
CA HIS A 384 -12.58 16.18 -7.86
C HIS A 384 -12.91 17.49 -8.58
N THR A 385 -14.05 18.12 -8.23
CA THR A 385 -14.45 19.40 -8.80
C THR A 385 -13.47 20.53 -8.43
N VAL A 386 -13.03 20.57 -7.16
CA VAL A 386 -12.04 21.54 -6.69
C VAL A 386 -10.70 21.31 -7.39
N THR A 387 -10.26 20.06 -7.47
CA THR A 387 -9.00 19.69 -8.16
C THR A 387 -9.02 20.13 -9.62
N GLN A 388 -10.12 19.92 -10.35
CA GLN A 388 -10.24 20.37 -11.74
C GLN A 388 -10.14 21.89 -11.86
N LYS A 389 -10.83 22.64 -11.01
CA LYS A 389 -10.74 24.11 -10.99
C LYS A 389 -9.33 24.63 -10.66
N LEU A 390 -8.58 23.90 -9.81
CA LEU A 390 -7.17 24.21 -9.53
C LEU A 390 -6.32 24.01 -10.78
N LEU A 391 -6.50 22.90 -11.50
CA LEU A 391 -5.78 22.60 -12.73
C LEU A 391 -6.07 23.65 -13.82
N ASP A 392 -7.32 24.07 -13.98
CA ASP A 392 -7.72 25.09 -14.98
C ASP A 392 -7.03 26.45 -14.74
N LYS A 393 -6.65 26.76 -13.51
CA LYS A 393 -5.95 28.00 -13.14
C LYS A 393 -4.42 27.87 -13.09
N ALA A 394 -3.91 26.63 -12.98
CA ALA A 394 -2.52 26.40 -12.59
C ALA A 394 -1.51 26.98 -13.58
N GLU A 395 -1.71 26.78 -14.89
CA GLU A 395 -0.79 27.28 -15.92
C GLU A 395 -0.66 28.81 -15.96
N ALA A 396 -1.75 29.52 -15.64
CA ALA A 396 -1.73 30.97 -15.54
C ALA A 396 -1.14 31.48 -14.23
N SER A 397 -1.17 30.66 -13.17
CA SER A 397 -0.73 31.04 -11.82
C SER A 397 0.73 30.73 -11.53
N PHE A 398 1.26 29.69 -12.15
CA PHE A 398 2.63 29.21 -11.94
C PHE A 398 3.43 29.29 -13.23
N SER A 399 4.43 30.15 -13.27
CA SER A 399 5.35 30.31 -14.41
C SER A 399 6.73 29.76 -14.06
N ALA A 400 7.58 29.60 -15.07
CA ALA A 400 8.96 29.17 -14.88
C ALA A 400 9.66 29.95 -13.75
N PRO A 401 10.45 29.26 -12.88
CA PRO A 401 10.95 27.90 -13.02
C PRO A 401 10.01 26.80 -12.48
N ALA A 402 8.80 27.14 -12.00
CA ALA A 402 7.83 26.17 -11.54
C ALA A 402 7.33 25.27 -12.70
N LYS A 403 7.13 23.97 -12.41
CA LYS A 403 6.60 23.00 -13.36
C LYS A 403 5.30 22.42 -12.83
N VAL A 404 4.22 22.57 -13.58
CA VAL A 404 2.90 22.03 -13.23
C VAL A 404 2.76 20.61 -13.78
N SER A 405 2.24 19.71 -12.94
CA SER A 405 1.85 18.35 -13.29
C SER A 405 0.42 18.06 -12.89
N SER A 406 -0.34 17.42 -13.78
CA SER A 406 -1.74 17.02 -13.58
C SER A 406 -1.91 15.49 -13.52
N ILE A 407 -0.84 14.74 -13.20
CA ILE A 407 -0.86 13.26 -13.19
C ILE A 407 -1.92 12.73 -12.21
N ASP A 408 -2.01 13.33 -11.00
CA ASP A 408 -2.99 12.96 -9.98
C ASP A 408 -3.25 14.17 -9.06
N GLY A 409 -4.09 15.07 -9.53
CA GLY A 409 -4.31 16.39 -8.92
C GLY A 409 -3.34 17.45 -9.41
N LEU A 410 -3.23 18.55 -8.68
CA LEU A 410 -2.29 19.64 -8.95
C LEU A 410 -1.00 19.40 -8.17
N ARG A 411 0.07 19.07 -8.85
CA ARG A 411 1.44 19.10 -8.31
C ARG A 411 2.23 20.21 -9.01
N VAL A 412 2.91 21.02 -8.23
CA VAL A 412 3.80 22.07 -8.72
C VAL A 412 5.18 21.82 -8.15
N ASP A 413 6.17 21.62 -9.01
CA ASP A 413 7.57 21.40 -8.64
C ASP A 413 8.39 22.67 -8.92
N TRP A 414 9.05 23.20 -7.89
CA TRP A 414 10.06 24.28 -7.97
C TRP A 414 11.46 23.66 -7.86
N PRO A 415 12.54 24.39 -8.18
CA PRO A 415 13.89 23.89 -7.99
C PRO A 415 14.24 23.49 -6.55
N ASP A 416 13.54 24.04 -5.58
CA ASP A 416 13.78 23.88 -4.14
C ASP A 416 12.66 23.20 -3.36
N GLY A 417 11.71 22.52 -4.06
CA GLY A 417 10.65 21.76 -3.40
C GLY A 417 9.40 21.60 -4.26
N PHE A 418 8.34 21.05 -3.69
CA PHE A 418 7.06 20.89 -4.38
C PHE A 418 5.85 21.10 -3.48
N GLY A 419 4.71 21.39 -4.11
CA GLY A 419 3.39 21.38 -3.48
C GLY A 419 2.42 20.48 -4.23
N LEU A 420 1.60 19.75 -3.49
CA LEU A 420 0.58 18.85 -4.03
C LEU A 420 -0.78 19.14 -3.40
N ILE A 421 -1.82 19.20 -4.24
CA ILE A 421 -3.24 19.18 -3.84
C ILE A 421 -3.96 18.20 -4.75
N ARG A 422 -4.54 17.15 -4.19
CA ARG A 422 -5.24 16.11 -4.93
C ARG A 422 -6.53 15.66 -4.25
N ALA A 423 -7.46 15.11 -5.02
CA ALA A 423 -8.61 14.42 -4.48
C ALA A 423 -8.18 13.06 -3.87
N SER A 424 -8.71 12.72 -2.68
CA SER A 424 -8.55 11.38 -2.15
C SER A 424 -9.38 10.37 -2.96
N ASN A 425 -8.85 9.18 -3.17
CA ASN A 425 -9.53 8.08 -3.86
C ASN A 425 -10.47 7.29 -2.93
N THR A 426 -10.39 7.50 -1.61
CA THR A 426 -11.07 6.66 -0.62
C THR A 426 -12.02 7.44 0.29
N THR A 427 -11.77 8.72 0.48
CA THR A 427 -12.53 9.59 1.40
C THR A 427 -12.85 10.94 0.72
N PRO A 428 -13.93 11.65 1.12
CA PRO A 428 -14.29 12.95 0.54
C PRO A 428 -13.41 14.08 1.11
N VAL A 429 -12.10 14.02 0.87
CA VAL A 429 -11.14 15.04 1.29
C VAL A 429 -10.21 15.44 0.14
N LEU A 430 -9.68 16.66 0.18
CA LEU A 430 -8.46 16.99 -0.54
C LEU A 430 -7.28 16.61 0.33
N VAL A 431 -6.29 15.97 -0.27
CA VAL A 431 -5.02 15.60 0.35
C VAL A 431 -3.97 16.60 -0.12
N LEU A 432 -3.27 17.22 0.84
CA LEU A 432 -2.22 18.18 0.56
C LEU A 432 -0.90 17.68 1.15
N ARG A 433 0.20 17.95 0.44
CA ARG A 433 1.56 17.77 0.92
C ARG A 433 2.47 18.82 0.35
N PHE A 434 3.32 19.41 1.20
CA PHE A 434 4.30 20.40 0.81
C PHE A 434 5.70 19.96 1.26
N GLU A 435 6.69 20.24 0.42
CA GLU A 435 8.09 19.93 0.68
C GLU A 435 8.97 21.07 0.23
N GLY A 436 10.00 21.40 1.01
CA GLY A 436 11.04 22.34 0.68
C GLY A 436 12.42 21.82 1.04
N HIS A 437 13.45 22.17 0.27
CA HIS A 437 14.84 21.83 0.59
C HIS A 437 15.36 22.59 1.81
N THR A 438 14.68 23.68 2.18
CA THR A 438 14.87 24.48 3.39
C THR A 438 13.50 24.80 4.01
N GLU A 439 13.48 25.16 5.29
CA GLU A 439 12.24 25.62 5.96
C GLU A 439 11.62 26.85 5.25
N ALA A 440 12.46 27.78 4.80
CA ALA A 440 11.99 28.95 4.06
C ALA A 440 11.33 28.56 2.72
N ALA A 441 11.88 27.60 1.99
CA ALA A 441 11.29 27.08 0.77
C ALA A 441 9.96 26.38 1.06
N LEU A 442 9.90 25.54 2.09
CA LEU A 442 8.65 24.89 2.52
C LEU A 442 7.57 25.91 2.81
N HIS A 443 7.86 26.93 3.64
CA HIS A 443 6.89 27.95 4.01
C HIS A 443 6.40 28.78 2.82
N ARG A 444 7.29 29.12 1.88
CA ARG A 444 6.92 29.80 0.64
C ARG A 444 5.98 28.95 -0.22
N ILE A 445 6.36 27.69 -0.47
CA ILE A 445 5.59 26.73 -1.28
C ILE A 445 4.20 26.51 -0.66
N GLU A 446 4.15 26.27 0.65
CA GLU A 446 2.90 26.11 1.38
C GLU A 446 2.01 27.35 1.20
N THR A 447 2.57 28.56 1.39
CA THR A 447 1.84 29.82 1.24
C THR A 447 1.26 29.98 -0.16
N GLU A 448 2.04 29.75 -1.20
CA GLU A 448 1.62 29.87 -2.60
C GLU A 448 0.51 28.84 -2.93
N MET A 449 0.68 27.59 -2.54
CA MET A 449 -0.29 26.53 -2.80
C MET A 449 -1.60 26.73 -2.02
N LEU A 450 -1.53 27.19 -0.78
CA LEU A 450 -2.72 27.49 0.01
C LEU A 450 -3.46 28.72 -0.49
N ALA A 451 -2.76 29.74 -0.98
CA ALA A 451 -3.40 30.88 -1.66
C ALA A 451 -4.15 30.41 -2.91
N MET A 452 -3.55 29.52 -3.70
CA MET A 452 -4.19 28.92 -4.87
C MET A 452 -5.44 28.13 -4.48
N LEU A 453 -5.37 27.29 -3.45
CA LEU A 453 -6.52 26.52 -2.95
C LEU A 453 -7.66 27.46 -2.51
N ARG A 454 -7.36 28.48 -1.71
CA ARG A 454 -8.37 29.44 -1.22
C ARG A 454 -9.02 30.25 -2.34
N SER A 455 -8.34 30.44 -3.48
CA SER A 455 -8.92 31.10 -4.65
C SER A 455 -10.04 30.30 -5.32
N VAL A 456 -10.14 28.99 -5.00
CA VAL A 456 -11.14 28.05 -5.55
C VAL A 456 -12.09 27.56 -4.46
N LYS A 457 -11.57 27.34 -3.24
CA LYS A 457 -12.29 26.92 -2.04
C LYS A 457 -11.95 27.85 -0.87
N PRO A 458 -12.65 29.02 -0.76
CA PRO A 458 -12.34 30.04 0.25
C PRO A 458 -12.55 29.56 1.69
N ASP A 459 -13.43 28.60 1.89
CA ASP A 459 -13.80 27.98 3.17
C ASP A 459 -12.88 26.80 3.58
N ALA A 460 -11.79 26.56 2.83
CA ALA A 460 -10.86 25.48 3.12
C ALA A 460 -10.28 25.59 4.54
N GLN A 461 -10.58 24.61 5.39
CA GLN A 461 -10.02 24.44 6.72
C GLN A 461 -9.11 23.19 6.70
N PHE A 462 -7.91 23.35 7.25
CA PHE A 462 -6.93 22.26 7.30
C PHE A 462 -7.04 21.53 8.62
N GLN A 463 -7.05 20.24 8.55
CA GLN A 463 -6.78 19.37 9.69
C GLN A 463 -5.47 18.65 9.37
N ALA A 464 -4.48 18.74 10.27
CA ALA A 464 -3.43 17.74 10.26
C ALA A 464 -4.13 16.39 10.31
N SER A 465 -3.69 15.42 9.50
CA SER A 465 -4.36 14.11 9.44
C SER A 465 -4.57 13.59 10.86
N ALA A 466 -5.75 13.84 11.41
CA ALA A 466 -6.19 13.18 12.63
C ALA A 466 -6.63 11.77 12.20
N HIS A 467 -5.82 10.80 12.50
CA HIS A 467 -6.16 9.39 12.38
C HIS A 467 -5.66 8.66 13.60
#